data_70ceacf9e14b3f7bdbfe7b07333c5ead
#
_entry.id   70ceacf9e14b3f7bdbfe7b07333c5ead
#
_cell.length_a   1.000
_cell.length_b   1.000
_cell.length_c   1.000
_cell.angle_alpha   90.00
_cell.angle_beta   90.00
_cell.angle_gamma   90.00
#
_symmetry.space_group_name_H-M   'P 1'
#
loop_
_entity.id
_entity.type
_entity.pdbx_description
1 polymer ?
#
loop_
_entity_poly.entity_id
_entity_poly.type
_entity_poly.pdbx_seq_one_letter_code
_entity_poly.pdbx_strand_id
1 'polypeptide(L)'
;MAEGWLMNPSDKWTYRFHRDEKSWVRDQKVFVDMGRPMPDGSPALLKTRQHLRREDAEKFWKNLLSYGWQRVPAVWGADAEF
;
A
#
# COMPACT_ATOMS: atom_id res chain seq x y z
N MET A 1 -9.44 -5.75 7.80
CA MET A 1 -9.59 -5.47 6.36
C MET A 1 -8.30 -4.85 5.83
N ALA A 2 -7.81 -5.31 4.67
CA ALA A 2 -6.55 -4.83 4.11
C ALA A 2 -6.77 -3.49 3.41
N GLU A 3 -6.77 -2.42 4.19
CA GLU A 3 -6.94 -1.07 3.68
C GLU A 3 -6.14 -0.10 4.56
N GLY A 4 -5.33 0.71 3.94
CA GLY A 4 -4.49 1.67 4.64
C GLY A 4 -3.04 1.55 4.25
N TRP A 5 -2.16 1.96 5.14
CA TRP A 5 -0.74 2.12 4.88
C TRP A 5 0.07 1.30 5.87
N LEU A 6 1.02 0.51 5.35
CA LEU A 6 1.98 -0.23 6.16
C LEU A 6 3.39 0.18 5.78
N MET A 7 4.21 0.50 6.76
CA MET A 7 5.58 0.94 6.55
C MET A 7 6.56 0.01 7.24
N ASN A 8 7.63 -0.34 6.56
CA ASN A 8 8.75 -1.05 7.15
C ASN A 8 9.57 -0.04 7.99
N PRO A 9 9.66 -0.24 9.31
CA PRO A 9 10.36 0.73 10.16
C PRO A 9 11.86 0.82 9.89
N SER A 10 12.45 -0.20 9.27
CA SER A 10 13.89 -0.23 8.99
C SER A 10 14.30 0.65 7.83
N ASP A 11 13.56 0.60 6.71
CA ASP A 11 13.96 1.25 5.45
C ASP A 11 12.93 2.25 4.93
N LYS A 12 11.81 2.43 5.63
CA LYS A 12 10.74 3.36 5.27
C LYS A 12 9.97 2.99 3.99
N TRP A 13 10.22 1.84 3.40
CA TRP A 13 9.37 1.36 2.31
C TRP A 13 7.94 1.19 2.80
N THR A 14 6.98 1.59 1.98
CA THR A 14 5.58 1.68 2.36
C THR A 14 4.72 1.00 1.31
N TYR A 15 3.74 0.22 1.76
CA TYR A 15 2.68 -0.30 0.91
C TYR A 15 1.38 0.41 1.25
N ARG A 16 0.70 0.92 0.23
CA ARG A 16 -0.65 1.45 0.37
C ARG A 16 -1.64 0.44 -0.19
N PHE A 17 -2.57 0.01 0.65
CA PHE A 17 -3.66 -0.88 0.27
C PHE A 17 -4.93 -0.06 0.10
N HIS A 18 -5.49 -0.04 -1.11
CA HIS A 18 -6.74 0.69 -1.34
C HIS A 18 -7.61 -0.07 -2.34
N ARG A 19 -8.91 -0.07 -2.05
CA ARG A 19 -9.87 -0.82 -2.85
C ARG A 19 -9.97 -0.21 -4.25
N ASP A 20 -10.07 -1.09 -5.26
CA ASP A 20 -10.45 -0.67 -6.60
C ASP A 20 -11.96 -0.48 -6.64
N GLU A 21 -12.39 0.78 -6.64
CA GLU A 21 -13.81 1.13 -6.61
C GLU A 21 -14.55 0.74 -7.88
N LYS A 22 -13.83 0.45 -8.96
CA LYS A 22 -14.39 0.01 -10.23
C LYS A 22 -14.52 -1.49 -10.34
N SER A 23 -14.01 -2.24 -9.35
CA SER A 23 -14.11 -3.69 -9.37
C SER A 23 -15.54 -4.15 -9.05
N TRP A 24 -15.87 -5.36 -9.52
CA TRP A 24 -17.18 -5.94 -9.29
C TRP A 24 -17.39 -6.28 -7.81
N VAL A 25 -18.62 -6.12 -7.33
CA VAL A 25 -18.95 -6.45 -5.93
C VAL A 25 -18.61 -7.91 -5.60
N ARG A 26 -18.78 -8.82 -6.58
CA ARG A 26 -18.50 -10.24 -6.40
C ARG A 26 -17.05 -10.62 -6.63
N ASP A 27 -16.25 -9.71 -7.20
CA ASP A 27 -14.83 -9.96 -7.47
C ASP A 27 -14.07 -8.69 -7.13
N GLN A 28 -14.05 -8.36 -5.85
CA GLN A 28 -13.41 -7.15 -5.37
C GLN A 28 -11.90 -7.25 -5.49
N LYS A 29 -11.29 -6.19 -6.01
CA LYS A 29 -9.85 -6.07 -6.17
C LYS A 29 -9.31 -4.96 -5.27
N VAL A 30 -8.04 -5.09 -4.95
CA VAL A 30 -7.31 -4.13 -4.11
C VAL A 30 -6.04 -3.75 -4.85
N PHE A 31 -5.79 -2.44 -4.95
CA PHE A 31 -4.50 -1.95 -5.40
C PHE A 31 -3.52 -1.95 -4.23
N VAL A 32 -2.32 -2.42 -4.48
CA VAL A 32 -1.23 -2.39 -3.51
C VAL A 32 -0.08 -1.62 -4.14
N ASP A 33 0.10 -0.40 -3.69
CA ASP A 33 1.10 0.52 -4.23
C ASP A 33 2.31 0.54 -3.30
N MET A 34 3.49 0.32 -3.87
CA MET A 34 4.74 0.36 -3.11
C MET A 34 5.51 1.64 -3.41
N GLY A 35 5.91 2.33 -2.37
CA GLY A 35 6.66 3.55 -2.51
C GLY A 35 7.45 3.87 -1.26
N ARG A 36 8.16 5.00 -1.30
CA ARG A 36 8.98 5.47 -0.18
C ARG A 36 8.92 7.00 -0.11
N PRO A 37 8.75 7.58 1.10
CA PRO A 37 8.86 9.04 1.23
C PRO A 37 10.29 9.50 0.92
N MET A 38 10.41 10.64 0.24
CA MET A 38 11.71 11.20 -0.11
C MET A 38 12.19 12.13 1.02
N PRO A 39 13.44 12.01 1.44
CA PRO A 39 13.95 12.78 2.57
C PRO A 39 14.05 14.28 2.30
N ASP A 40 14.07 14.70 1.03
CA ASP A 40 14.21 16.10 0.66
C ASP A 40 12.88 16.83 0.53
N GLY A 41 11.76 16.18 0.86
CA GLY A 41 10.45 16.75 0.74
C GLY A 41 9.81 16.65 -0.63
N SER A 42 10.47 16.02 -1.59
CA SER A 42 9.90 15.71 -2.90
C SER A 42 8.70 14.76 -2.76
N PRO A 43 7.83 14.66 -3.77
CA PRO A 43 6.79 13.62 -3.78
C PRO A 43 7.39 12.24 -3.58
N ALA A 44 6.62 11.34 -2.96
CA ALA A 44 7.06 9.99 -2.69
C ALA A 44 7.46 9.27 -3.98
N LEU A 45 8.51 8.48 -3.91
CA LEU A 45 8.93 7.63 -5.03
C LEU A 45 8.03 6.40 -5.06
N LEU A 46 7.15 6.33 -6.03
CA LEU A 46 6.29 5.17 -6.25
C LEU A 46 6.99 4.19 -7.18
N LYS A 47 7.07 2.93 -6.76
CA LYS A 47 7.85 1.93 -7.47
C LYS A 47 6.99 0.93 -8.23
N THR A 48 5.97 0.39 -7.57
CA THR A 48 5.13 -0.65 -8.18
C THR A 48 3.67 -0.47 -7.78
N ARG A 49 2.79 -0.99 -8.63
CA ARG A 49 1.37 -1.15 -8.31
C ARG A 49 0.97 -2.58 -8.64
N GLN A 50 0.37 -3.26 -7.68
CA GLN A 50 -0.20 -4.58 -7.86
C GLN A 50 -1.71 -4.50 -7.78
N HIS A 51 -2.40 -5.34 -8.55
CA HIS A 51 -3.86 -5.43 -8.55
C HIS A 51 -4.23 -6.83 -8.10
N LEU A 52 -4.62 -6.98 -6.84
CA LEU A 52 -4.81 -8.27 -6.19
C LEU A 52 -6.26 -8.51 -5.88
N ARG A 53 -6.64 -9.78 -5.82
CA ARG A 53 -7.92 -10.18 -5.25
C ARG A 53 -7.93 -9.81 -3.77
N ARG A 54 -9.13 -9.56 -3.25
CA ARG A 54 -9.29 -9.19 -1.84
C ARG A 54 -8.63 -10.21 -0.90
N GLU A 55 -8.82 -11.51 -1.14
CA GLU A 55 -8.24 -12.55 -0.29
C GLU A 55 -6.71 -12.52 -0.31
N ASP A 56 -6.14 -12.30 -1.49
CA ASP A 56 -4.68 -12.23 -1.65
C ASP A 56 -4.12 -10.98 -0.96
N ALA A 57 -4.81 -9.85 -1.08
CA ALA A 57 -4.42 -8.63 -0.40
C ALA A 57 -4.48 -8.77 1.11
N GLU A 58 -5.51 -9.47 1.64
CA GLU A 58 -5.63 -9.74 3.06
C GLU A 58 -4.47 -10.59 3.57
N LYS A 59 -4.09 -11.63 2.83
CA LYS A 59 -2.94 -12.47 3.18
C LYS A 59 -1.65 -11.66 3.17
N PHE A 60 -1.46 -10.84 2.16
CA PHE A 60 -0.27 -9.99 2.04
C PHE A 60 -0.19 -9.01 3.22
N TRP A 61 -1.30 -8.37 3.55
CA TRP A 61 -1.40 -7.47 4.70
C TRP A 61 -0.98 -8.16 6.00
N LYS A 62 -1.54 -9.35 6.28
CA LYS A 62 -1.23 -10.11 7.48
C LYS A 62 0.24 -10.53 7.52
N ASN A 63 0.80 -10.92 6.38
CA ASN A 63 2.20 -11.30 6.29
C ASN A 63 3.12 -10.12 6.62
N LEU A 64 2.82 -8.94 6.10
CA LEU A 64 3.60 -7.74 6.40
C LEU A 64 3.57 -7.42 7.89
N LEU A 65 2.40 -7.48 8.51
CA LEU A 65 2.28 -7.27 9.95
C LEU A 65 3.12 -8.28 10.74
N SER A 66 3.14 -9.54 10.31
CA SER A 66 3.91 -10.58 10.98
C SER A 66 5.43 -10.36 10.85
N TYR A 67 5.86 -9.62 9.83
CA TYR A 67 7.27 -9.27 9.63
C TYR A 67 7.66 -7.94 10.29
N GLY A 68 6.75 -7.34 11.07
CA GLY A 68 7.05 -6.13 11.81
C GLY A 68 6.70 -4.83 11.11
N TRP A 69 6.05 -4.88 9.94
CA TRP A 69 5.55 -3.66 9.30
C TRP A 69 4.48 -3.02 10.17
N GLN A 70 4.43 -1.70 10.20
CA GLN A 70 3.56 -0.96 11.10
C GLN A 70 2.56 -0.12 10.32
N ARG A 71 1.33 -0.03 10.84
CA ARG A 71 0.33 0.86 10.29
C ARG A 71 0.74 2.30 10.55
N VAL A 72 0.64 3.13 9.51
CA VAL A 72 1.02 4.55 9.56
C VAL A 72 -0.06 5.39 8.90
N PRO A 73 -0.11 6.70 9.16
CA PRO A 73 -0.94 7.62 8.40
C PRO A 73 -0.49 7.70 6.95
N ALA A 74 -1.30 8.33 6.09
CA ALA A 74 -0.97 8.50 4.68
C ALA A 74 0.43 9.08 4.50
N VAL A 75 1.22 8.43 3.63
CA VAL A 75 2.63 8.78 3.41
C VAL A 75 2.78 9.67 2.17
N TRP A 76 1.89 9.50 1.19
CA TRP A 76 1.90 10.35 -0.01
C TRP A 76 0.46 10.73 -0.39
N GLY A 77 0.34 11.73 -1.22
CA GLY A 77 -0.94 12.24 -1.70
C GLY A 77 -1.07 12.14 -3.21
N ALA A 78 -2.01 12.91 -3.76
CA ALA A 78 -2.31 12.90 -5.19
C ALA A 78 -1.16 13.44 -6.06
N ASP A 79 -0.17 14.09 -5.46
CA ASP A 79 1.01 14.61 -6.16
C ASP A 79 2.04 13.51 -6.46
N ALA A 80 1.90 12.32 -5.88
CA ALA A 80 2.76 11.18 -6.15
C ALA A 80 2.12 10.31 -7.24
N GLU A 81 2.88 10.00 -8.29
CA GLU A 81 2.40 9.25 -9.46
C GLU A 81 3.31 8.08 -9.78
N PHE A 82 2.71 7.09 -10.44
CA PHE A 82 3.46 5.97 -11.01
C PHE A 82 4.04 6.34 -12.37
#